data_e2504b22a2292241fe6bbeee5a5f54b9
#
_entry.id   e2504b22a2292241fe6bbeee5a5f54b9
#
_cell.length_a   1.000
_cell.length_b   1.000
_cell.length_c   1.000
_cell.angle_alpha   90.00
_cell.angle_beta   90.00
_cell.angle_gamma   90.00
#
_symmetry.space_group_name_H-M   'P 1'
#
loop_
_entity.id
_entity.type
_entity.pdbx_description
1 polymer ?
#
loop_
_entity_poly.entity_id
_entity_poly.type
_entity_poly.pdbx_seq_one_letter_code
_entity_poly.pdbx_strand_id
1 'polypeptide(L)'
;MNKKYRYDEAILEGFKFLLSNYSDLFIIGQGLWSPWYVGNSMKDLDKLFGKERIIDTPVSEAACTGLAVGSGLVGMKSIVVHPRMDFMLYAIDPIVNQAAKWSHMFGGKNSSNVTIRAIINRGGEQGAQHSQSLHSWFAHIPGLRVVMPSSVKDARDLLIASVLSDDPVLYIDDRWLYSQEDYLNEVEILKLSEQKPNLIMKGSDITIVANSYSTLLSKKAIEILKRKGISCELID
;
A
#
# COMPACT_ATOMS: atom_id res chain seq x y z
N MET A 1 21.79 12.87 -15.76
CA MET A 1 21.84 11.72 -14.82
C MET A 1 20.44 11.43 -14.34
N ASN A 2 19.93 10.23 -14.46
CA ASN A 2 18.61 9.89 -13.92
C ASN A 2 18.66 9.98 -12.39
N LYS A 3 17.69 10.67 -11.79
CA LYS A 3 17.56 10.78 -10.34
C LYS A 3 17.14 9.42 -9.76
N LYS A 4 17.78 8.97 -8.68
CA LYS A 4 17.26 7.89 -7.84
C LYS A 4 16.19 8.43 -6.91
N TYR A 5 15.20 7.61 -6.66
CA TYR A 5 14.11 7.88 -5.73
C TYR A 5 14.17 6.89 -4.58
N ARG A 6 13.89 7.36 -3.39
CA ARG A 6 13.66 6.51 -2.24
C ARG A 6 12.28 5.86 -2.34
N TYR A 7 12.09 4.77 -1.63
CA TYR A 7 10.81 4.06 -1.61
C TYR A 7 9.64 4.98 -1.15
N ASP A 8 9.83 5.79 -0.10
CA ASP A 8 8.83 6.76 0.36
C ASP A 8 8.60 7.90 -0.64
N GLU A 9 9.64 8.34 -1.36
CA GLU A 9 9.50 9.31 -2.46
C GLU A 9 8.74 8.71 -3.66
N ALA A 10 8.91 7.42 -3.95
CA ALA A 10 8.16 6.75 -5.01
C ALA A 10 6.65 6.70 -4.70
N ILE A 11 6.27 6.44 -3.44
CA ILE A 11 4.88 6.55 -2.98
C ILE A 11 4.36 7.99 -3.19
N LEU A 12 5.15 9.00 -2.83
CA LEU A 12 4.82 10.41 -3.04
C LEU A 12 4.57 10.74 -4.52
N GLU A 13 5.41 10.24 -5.42
CA GLU A 13 5.22 10.41 -6.86
C GLU A 13 3.95 9.69 -7.36
N GLY A 14 3.60 8.54 -6.80
CA GLY A 14 2.33 7.86 -7.06
C GLY A 14 1.13 8.72 -6.66
N PHE A 15 1.14 9.32 -5.47
CA PHE A 15 0.09 10.25 -5.03
C PHE A 15 0.00 11.48 -5.92
N LYS A 16 1.13 12.09 -6.28
CA LYS A 16 1.15 13.25 -7.18
C LYS A 16 0.55 12.92 -8.54
N PHE A 17 0.93 11.78 -9.13
CA PHE A 17 0.36 11.31 -10.38
C PHE A 17 -1.16 11.16 -10.28
N LEU A 18 -1.65 10.48 -9.26
CA LEU A 18 -3.07 10.23 -9.04
C LEU A 18 -3.86 11.53 -8.83
N LEU A 19 -3.39 12.41 -7.95
CA LEU A 19 -4.06 13.68 -7.65
C LEU A 19 -4.05 14.66 -8.83
N SER A 20 -3.04 14.60 -9.70
CA SER A 20 -2.97 15.42 -10.90
C SER A 20 -3.90 14.95 -12.02
N ASN A 21 -4.17 13.65 -12.09
CA ASN A 21 -4.94 13.07 -13.18
C ASN A 21 -6.42 12.77 -12.84
N TYR A 22 -6.76 12.69 -11.54
CA TYR A 22 -8.09 12.32 -11.07
C TYR A 22 -8.63 13.37 -10.10
N SER A 23 -9.50 14.25 -10.59
CA SER A 23 -10.08 15.35 -9.79
C SER A 23 -11.08 14.87 -8.74
N ASP A 24 -11.65 13.68 -8.94
CA ASP A 24 -12.58 12.98 -8.05
C ASP A 24 -11.89 12.19 -6.94
N LEU A 25 -10.55 12.22 -6.88
CA LEU A 25 -9.76 11.57 -5.84
C LEU A 25 -9.52 12.50 -4.65
N PHE A 26 -9.74 11.98 -3.45
CA PHE A 26 -9.29 12.58 -2.19
C PHE A 26 -8.57 11.55 -1.30
N ILE A 27 -7.78 12.05 -0.36
CA ILE A 27 -7.06 11.25 0.64
C ILE A 27 -7.52 11.72 2.03
N ILE A 28 -7.86 10.77 2.88
CA ILE A 28 -8.34 11.05 4.26
C ILE A 28 -7.59 10.18 5.27
N GLY A 29 -7.32 10.71 6.43
CA GLY A 29 -6.71 9.96 7.54
C GLY A 29 -6.07 10.86 8.57
N GLN A 30 -5.49 10.25 9.58
CA GLN A 30 -4.86 10.94 10.69
C GLN A 30 -3.43 11.34 10.36
N GLY A 31 -3.07 12.59 10.65
CA GLY A 31 -1.69 13.07 10.63
C GLY A 31 -1.09 13.16 9.23
N LEU A 32 -1.91 13.34 8.18
CA LEU A 32 -1.47 13.35 6.79
C LEU A 32 -0.55 14.52 6.46
N TRP A 33 -0.65 15.62 7.20
CA TRP A 33 0.20 16.80 7.02
C TRP A 33 1.49 16.73 7.84
N SER A 34 1.67 15.67 8.62
CA SER A 34 2.80 15.52 9.53
C SER A 34 3.76 14.40 9.08
N PRO A 35 5.05 14.72 8.85
CA PRO A 35 6.07 13.70 8.55
C PRO A 35 6.26 12.67 9.68
N TRP A 36 5.87 13.00 10.91
CA TRP A 36 5.89 12.06 12.03
C TRP A 36 5.01 10.84 11.78
N TYR A 37 3.82 11.04 11.20
CA TYR A 37 2.86 9.97 10.94
C TYR A 37 3.13 9.20 9.65
N VAL A 38 3.38 9.92 8.54
CA VAL A 38 3.42 9.34 7.18
C VAL A 38 4.80 9.40 6.53
N GLY A 39 5.80 9.92 7.23
CA GLY A 39 7.13 10.14 6.66
C GLY A 39 7.11 11.14 5.50
N ASN A 40 8.04 11.00 4.57
CA ASN A 40 8.07 11.84 3.37
C ASN A 40 7.09 11.38 2.29
N SER A 41 6.41 10.24 2.48
CA SER A 41 5.53 9.64 1.46
C SER A 41 4.30 10.49 1.11
N MET A 42 4.00 11.53 1.90
CA MET A 42 2.90 12.49 1.64
C MET A 42 3.34 13.95 1.81
N LYS A 43 4.64 14.21 1.76
CA LYS A 43 5.21 15.54 2.00
C LYS A 43 4.61 16.59 1.07
N ASP A 44 4.10 17.67 1.66
CA ASP A 44 3.57 18.88 0.99
C ASP A 44 2.37 18.63 0.04
N LEU A 45 1.71 17.45 0.09
CA LEU A 45 0.55 17.18 -0.75
C LEU A 45 -0.62 18.13 -0.44
N ASP A 46 -0.83 18.48 0.82
CA ASP A 46 -1.85 19.44 1.26
C ASP A 46 -1.64 20.84 0.69
N LYS A 47 -0.37 21.24 0.51
CA LYS A 47 -0.01 22.53 -0.11
C LYS A 47 -0.15 22.51 -1.63
N LEU A 48 0.10 21.35 -2.26
CA LEU A 48 0.06 21.20 -3.73
C LEU A 48 -1.36 21.01 -4.26
N PHE A 49 -2.20 20.25 -3.53
CA PHE A 49 -3.50 19.81 -4.00
C PHE A 49 -4.69 20.30 -3.16
N GLY A 50 -4.41 21.06 -2.10
CA GLY A 50 -5.43 21.63 -1.21
C GLY A 50 -5.83 20.68 -0.07
N LYS A 51 -6.24 21.27 1.04
CA LYS A 51 -6.65 20.55 2.25
C LYS A 51 -8.03 19.87 2.11
N GLU A 52 -8.81 20.33 1.17
CA GLU A 52 -10.10 19.73 0.78
C GLU A 52 -9.92 18.38 0.08
N ARG A 53 -8.75 18.12 -0.50
CA ARG A 53 -8.40 16.83 -1.11
C ARG A 53 -7.45 16.00 -0.25
N ILE A 54 -6.71 16.63 0.65
CA ILE A 54 -5.81 15.96 1.61
C ILE A 54 -6.36 16.25 3.00
N ILE A 55 -7.29 15.44 3.44
CA ILE A 55 -8.11 15.67 4.63
C ILE A 55 -7.45 15.05 5.85
N ASP A 56 -6.83 15.89 6.68
CA ASP A 56 -6.29 15.45 7.96
C ASP A 56 -7.40 15.42 9.02
N THR A 57 -7.46 14.33 9.78
CA THR A 57 -8.57 14.07 10.72
C THR A 57 -8.06 13.85 12.15
N PRO A 58 -8.92 14.04 13.16
CA PRO A 58 -8.71 13.43 14.46
C PRO A 58 -8.58 11.90 14.36
N VAL A 59 -8.11 11.26 15.42
CA VAL A 59 -8.06 9.80 15.54
C VAL A 59 -9.47 9.23 15.50
N SER A 60 -9.83 8.58 14.39
CA SER A 60 -11.19 8.03 14.16
C SER A 60 -11.15 7.01 13.01
N GLU A 61 -10.40 5.94 13.16
CA GLU A 61 -10.10 4.98 12.08
C GLU A 61 -11.38 4.39 11.47
N ALA A 62 -12.36 4.00 12.30
CA ALA A 62 -13.62 3.45 11.82
C ALA A 62 -14.43 4.47 11.02
N ALA A 63 -14.55 5.71 11.52
CA ALA A 63 -15.31 6.76 10.85
C ALA A 63 -14.67 7.18 9.53
N CYS A 64 -13.35 7.40 9.49
CA CYS A 64 -12.63 7.78 8.27
C CYS A 64 -12.70 6.69 7.22
N THR A 65 -12.55 5.41 7.61
CA THR A 65 -12.67 4.29 6.69
C THR A 65 -14.10 4.13 6.19
N GLY A 66 -15.11 4.24 7.06
CA GLY A 66 -16.51 4.18 6.67
C GLY A 66 -16.89 5.29 5.69
N LEU A 67 -16.37 6.52 5.89
CA LEU A 67 -16.55 7.64 4.95
C LEU A 67 -15.92 7.32 3.59
N ALA A 68 -14.67 6.83 3.58
CA ALA A 68 -13.98 6.46 2.34
C ALA A 68 -14.71 5.33 1.59
N VAL A 69 -15.20 4.31 2.30
CA VAL A 69 -16.03 3.24 1.73
C VAL A 69 -17.30 3.80 1.11
N GLY A 70 -18.03 4.64 1.86
CA GLY A 70 -19.28 5.26 1.39
C GLY A 70 -19.07 6.16 0.18
N SER A 71 -18.00 6.94 0.13
CA SER A 71 -17.68 7.78 -1.03
C SER A 71 -17.34 6.95 -2.27
N GLY A 72 -16.66 5.81 -2.11
CA GLY A 72 -16.43 4.86 -3.20
C GLY A 72 -17.71 4.31 -3.81
N LEU A 73 -18.75 4.09 -2.99
CA LEU A 73 -20.06 3.61 -3.45
C LEU A 73 -20.82 4.64 -4.29
N VAL A 74 -20.51 5.92 -4.18
CA VAL A 74 -21.11 6.99 -5.01
C VAL A 74 -20.18 7.45 -6.14
N GLY A 75 -19.14 6.67 -6.43
CA GLY A 75 -18.29 6.83 -7.60
C GLY A 75 -17.06 7.72 -7.42
N MET A 76 -16.78 8.20 -6.19
CA MET A 76 -15.53 8.90 -5.90
C MET A 76 -14.38 7.91 -5.70
N LYS A 77 -13.17 8.31 -6.06
CA LYS A 77 -11.97 7.59 -5.66
C LYS A 77 -11.51 8.09 -4.28
N SER A 78 -11.25 7.19 -3.39
CA SER A 78 -10.78 7.55 -2.05
C SER A 78 -9.62 6.69 -1.58
N ILE A 79 -8.69 7.35 -0.88
CA ILE A 79 -7.61 6.67 -0.17
C ILE A 79 -7.75 7.01 1.31
N VAL A 80 -7.96 6.01 2.15
CA VAL A 80 -7.87 6.19 3.59
C VAL A 80 -6.50 5.73 4.07
N VAL A 81 -5.82 6.56 4.86
CA VAL A 81 -4.46 6.27 5.35
C VAL A 81 -4.47 6.00 6.84
N HIS A 82 -3.99 4.82 7.20
CA HIS A 82 -3.71 4.42 8.57
C HIS A 82 -2.19 4.47 8.82
N PRO A 83 -1.67 5.48 9.54
CA PRO A 83 -0.25 5.65 9.80
C PRO A 83 0.38 4.51 10.61
N ARG A 84 -0.47 3.70 11.23
CA ARG A 84 -0.13 2.45 11.91
C ARG A 84 -1.12 1.38 11.52
N MET A 85 -0.62 0.30 10.92
CA MET A 85 -1.44 -0.86 10.56
C MET A 85 -2.19 -1.44 11.77
N ASP A 86 -1.58 -1.38 12.93
CA ASP A 86 -2.14 -1.87 14.18
C ASP A 86 -3.48 -1.21 14.52
N PHE A 87 -3.59 0.11 14.33
CA PHE A 87 -4.82 0.85 14.66
C PHE A 87 -5.88 0.79 13.55
N MET A 88 -5.51 0.34 12.35
CA MET A 88 -6.51 -0.02 11.33
C MET A 88 -7.48 -1.10 11.84
N LEU A 89 -7.11 -1.87 12.86
CA LEU A 89 -8.00 -2.85 13.49
C LEU A 89 -9.28 -2.23 14.06
N TYR A 90 -9.29 -0.93 14.42
CA TYR A 90 -10.52 -0.22 14.77
C TYR A 90 -11.48 -0.04 13.58
N ALA A 91 -11.02 -0.25 12.37
CA ALA A 91 -11.79 -0.13 11.14
C ALA A 91 -12.12 -1.51 10.50
N ILE A 92 -12.02 -2.61 11.25
CA ILE A 92 -12.30 -3.96 10.73
C ILE A 92 -13.69 -4.04 10.10
N ASP A 93 -14.73 -3.51 10.75
CA ASP A 93 -16.10 -3.57 10.21
C ASP A 93 -16.23 -2.88 8.84
N PRO A 94 -15.89 -1.60 8.67
CA PRO A 94 -15.98 -0.96 7.35
C PRO A 94 -15.10 -1.62 6.29
N ILE A 95 -13.99 -2.25 6.65
CA ILE A 95 -13.13 -2.98 5.70
C ILE A 95 -13.75 -4.33 5.33
N VAL A 96 -14.05 -5.16 6.33
CA VAL A 96 -14.38 -6.58 6.12
C VAL A 96 -15.85 -6.78 5.78
N ASN A 97 -16.76 -6.10 6.49
CA ASN A 97 -18.20 -6.29 6.33
C ASN A 97 -18.80 -5.35 5.28
N GLN A 98 -18.19 -4.19 5.05
CA GLN A 98 -18.71 -3.22 4.08
C GLN A 98 -17.91 -3.28 2.76
N ALA A 99 -16.68 -2.77 2.70
CA ALA A 99 -15.92 -2.69 1.46
C ALA A 99 -15.79 -4.05 0.76
N ALA A 100 -15.31 -5.08 1.47
CA ALA A 100 -15.05 -6.40 0.90
C ALA A 100 -16.32 -7.17 0.48
N LYS A 101 -17.49 -6.86 1.03
CA LYS A 101 -18.73 -7.63 0.79
C LYS A 101 -19.74 -6.93 -0.11
N TRP A 102 -19.63 -5.61 -0.25
CA TRP A 102 -20.66 -4.81 -0.93
C TRP A 102 -20.95 -5.31 -2.33
N SER A 103 -19.94 -5.50 -3.17
CA SER A 103 -20.11 -5.98 -4.53
C SER A 103 -20.84 -7.32 -4.58
N HIS A 104 -20.47 -8.27 -3.72
CA HIS A 104 -21.12 -9.58 -3.64
C HIS A 104 -22.59 -9.48 -3.20
N MET A 105 -22.87 -8.69 -2.15
CA MET A 105 -24.24 -8.53 -1.61
C MET A 105 -25.21 -7.90 -2.63
N PHE A 106 -24.69 -7.01 -3.49
CA PHE A 106 -25.50 -6.29 -4.47
C PHE A 106 -25.32 -6.78 -5.91
N GLY A 107 -24.88 -8.03 -6.08
CA GLY A 107 -24.82 -8.72 -7.38
C GLY A 107 -23.84 -8.12 -8.38
N GLY A 108 -22.73 -7.57 -7.90
CA GLY A 108 -21.67 -6.99 -8.72
C GLY A 108 -22.00 -5.64 -9.37
N LYS A 109 -23.16 -5.06 -9.07
CA LYS A 109 -23.61 -3.81 -9.69
C LYS A 109 -22.89 -2.56 -9.17
N ASN A 110 -22.31 -2.65 -8.00
CA ASN A 110 -21.59 -1.55 -7.35
C ASN A 110 -20.50 -2.11 -6.44
N SER A 111 -19.36 -1.45 -6.41
CA SER A 111 -18.24 -1.77 -5.54
C SER A 111 -17.74 -0.50 -4.87
N SER A 112 -17.15 -0.61 -3.69
CA SER A 112 -16.46 0.50 -3.08
C SER A 112 -15.02 0.54 -3.60
N ASN A 113 -14.73 1.48 -4.49
CA ASN A 113 -13.39 1.69 -5.05
C ASN A 113 -12.50 2.43 -4.05
N VAL A 114 -12.33 1.85 -2.87
CA VAL A 114 -11.52 2.42 -1.80
C VAL A 114 -10.15 1.76 -1.77
N THR A 115 -9.10 2.57 -1.67
CA THR A 115 -7.76 2.10 -1.31
C THR A 115 -7.50 2.40 0.15
N ILE A 116 -7.21 1.37 0.92
CA ILE A 116 -6.85 1.47 2.33
C ILE A 116 -5.34 1.34 2.41
N ARG A 117 -4.65 2.45 2.68
CA ARG A 117 -3.22 2.42 2.90
C ARG A 117 -2.92 2.21 4.37
N ALA A 118 -2.20 1.14 4.69
CA ALA A 118 -1.74 0.82 6.04
C ALA A 118 -0.22 0.77 6.12
N ILE A 119 0.38 1.47 7.10
CA ILE A 119 1.83 1.54 7.26
C ILE A 119 2.27 0.59 8.37
N ILE A 120 3.19 -0.34 8.05
CA ILE A 120 3.90 -1.10 9.06
C ILE A 120 5.00 -0.21 9.61
N ASN A 121 4.88 0.18 10.88
CA ASN A 121 5.77 1.15 11.50
C ASN A 121 6.97 0.47 12.19
N ARG A 122 7.76 -0.27 11.43
CA ARG A 122 9.05 -0.75 11.91
C ARG A 122 10.11 0.35 11.78
N GLY A 123 11.16 0.30 12.60
CA GLY A 123 12.22 1.32 12.62
C GLY A 123 11.96 2.50 13.55
N GLY A 124 10.75 2.72 14.01
CA GLY A 124 10.41 3.62 15.12
C GLY A 124 10.11 2.85 16.40
N GLU A 125 9.86 1.57 16.26
CA GLU A 125 9.72 0.51 17.27
C GLU A 125 9.04 0.95 18.57
N GLN A 126 7.82 1.50 18.40
CA GLN A 126 7.01 2.01 19.51
C GLN A 126 6.32 0.86 20.30
N GLY A 127 6.94 -0.32 20.29
CA GLY A 127 6.48 -1.51 20.99
C GLY A 127 5.49 -2.37 20.18
N ALA A 128 5.01 -3.42 20.85
CA ALA A 128 4.20 -4.47 20.21
C ALA A 128 2.91 -3.98 19.53
N GLN A 129 2.32 -2.90 20.04
CA GLN A 129 1.08 -2.33 19.51
C GLN A 129 1.27 -1.42 18.28
N HIS A 130 2.50 -1.19 17.82
CA HIS A 130 2.79 -0.19 16.77
C HIS A 130 3.63 -0.75 15.63
N SER A 131 3.94 -2.04 15.63
CA SER A 131 4.93 -2.62 14.71
C SER A 131 4.51 -3.96 14.13
N GLN A 132 3.21 -4.29 14.18
CA GLN A 132 2.68 -5.55 13.70
C GLN A 132 2.56 -5.56 12.17
N SER A 133 2.69 -6.76 11.58
CA SER A 133 2.45 -7.03 10.16
C SER A 133 1.25 -7.99 10.05
N LEU A 134 0.05 -7.44 9.89
CA LEU A 134 -1.22 -8.16 9.99
C LEU A 134 -1.82 -8.51 8.61
N HIS A 135 -1.02 -8.44 7.55
CA HIS A 135 -1.47 -8.64 6.16
C HIS A 135 -2.20 -9.97 5.95
N SER A 136 -1.76 -11.05 6.60
CA SER A 136 -2.36 -12.38 6.48
C SER A 136 -3.81 -12.44 6.97
N TRP A 137 -4.20 -11.64 7.95
CA TRP A 137 -5.59 -11.54 8.40
C TRP A 137 -6.49 -11.03 7.29
N PHE A 138 -6.03 -10.03 6.57
CA PHE A 138 -6.80 -9.38 5.50
C PHE A 138 -6.71 -10.15 4.19
N ALA A 139 -5.60 -10.82 3.91
CA ALA A 139 -5.48 -11.70 2.75
C ALA A 139 -6.44 -12.90 2.80
N HIS A 140 -6.91 -13.27 3.99
CA HIS A 140 -7.92 -14.30 4.18
C HIS A 140 -9.34 -13.85 3.80
N ILE A 141 -9.59 -12.53 3.65
CA ILE A 141 -10.93 -11.96 3.46
C ILE A 141 -11.34 -11.96 1.98
N PRO A 142 -12.31 -12.78 1.55
CA PRO A 142 -12.82 -12.73 0.18
C PRO A 142 -13.43 -11.37 -0.17
N GLY A 143 -13.10 -10.86 -1.34
CA GLY A 143 -13.56 -9.55 -1.83
C GLY A 143 -12.63 -8.39 -1.48
N LEU A 144 -11.53 -8.63 -0.78
CA LEU A 144 -10.49 -7.65 -0.50
C LEU A 144 -9.18 -8.05 -1.20
N ARG A 145 -8.55 -7.14 -1.92
CA ARG A 145 -7.19 -7.34 -2.42
C ARG A 145 -6.18 -6.82 -1.43
N VAL A 146 -5.08 -7.55 -1.26
CA VAL A 146 -3.97 -7.13 -0.39
C VAL A 146 -2.70 -7.02 -1.21
N VAL A 147 -2.05 -5.86 -1.14
CA VAL A 147 -0.86 -5.53 -1.93
C VAL A 147 0.25 -5.07 -0.97
N MET A 148 1.43 -5.66 -1.11
CA MET A 148 2.60 -5.34 -0.28
C MET A 148 3.85 -5.19 -1.15
N PRO A 149 4.13 -4.02 -1.74
CA PRO A 149 5.27 -3.83 -2.61
C PRO A 149 6.60 -4.01 -1.88
N SER A 150 7.58 -4.57 -2.60
CA SER A 150 8.94 -4.81 -2.10
C SER A 150 10.00 -3.90 -2.74
N SER A 151 9.68 -3.30 -3.88
CA SER A 151 10.60 -2.44 -4.64
C SER A 151 10.12 -0.99 -4.72
N VAL A 152 11.05 -0.09 -5.05
CA VAL A 152 10.76 1.34 -5.26
C VAL A 152 9.77 1.56 -6.40
N LYS A 153 9.92 0.80 -7.51
CA LYS A 153 9.00 0.87 -8.66
C LYS A 153 7.61 0.40 -8.26
N ASP A 154 7.53 -0.75 -7.60
CA ASP A 154 6.24 -1.34 -7.22
C ASP A 154 5.51 -0.49 -6.16
N ALA A 155 6.26 0.19 -5.28
CA ALA A 155 5.68 1.11 -4.31
C ALA A 155 4.85 2.23 -4.99
N ARG A 156 5.30 2.73 -6.15
CA ARG A 156 4.56 3.71 -6.94
C ARG A 156 3.47 3.05 -7.80
N ASP A 157 3.86 2.07 -8.61
CA ASP A 157 2.99 1.56 -9.67
C ASP A 157 1.85 0.72 -9.11
N LEU A 158 2.08 -0.07 -8.04
CA LEU A 158 1.01 -0.81 -7.37
C LEU A 158 0.10 0.10 -6.51
N LEU A 159 0.60 1.24 -5.99
CA LEU A 159 -0.28 2.25 -5.38
C LEU A 159 -1.25 2.81 -6.42
N ILE A 160 -0.74 3.18 -7.59
CA ILE A 160 -1.56 3.69 -8.69
C ILE A 160 -2.58 2.62 -9.11
N ALA A 161 -2.14 1.39 -9.34
CA ALA A 161 -3.00 0.28 -9.71
C ALA A 161 -4.07 -0.03 -8.64
N SER A 162 -3.74 0.15 -7.36
CA SER A 162 -4.68 -0.03 -6.25
C SER A 162 -5.83 0.98 -6.31
N VAL A 163 -5.51 2.25 -6.55
CA VAL A 163 -6.51 3.33 -6.63
C VAL A 163 -7.39 3.22 -7.89
N LEU A 164 -6.83 2.66 -8.95
CA LEU A 164 -7.55 2.44 -10.21
C LEU A 164 -8.26 1.08 -10.29
N SER A 165 -8.19 0.29 -9.23
CA SER A 165 -8.89 -1.00 -9.14
C SER A 165 -10.39 -0.81 -8.94
N ASP A 166 -11.18 -1.70 -9.55
CA ASP A 166 -12.63 -1.77 -9.31
C ASP A 166 -12.97 -2.45 -7.97
N ASP A 167 -12.01 -3.18 -7.37
CA ASP A 167 -12.16 -3.84 -6.08
C ASP A 167 -11.54 -3.01 -4.96
N PRO A 168 -12.02 -3.14 -3.71
CA PRO A 168 -11.35 -2.53 -2.57
C PRO A 168 -9.98 -3.14 -2.35
N VAL A 169 -8.98 -2.30 -2.09
CA VAL A 169 -7.58 -2.70 -1.96
C VAL A 169 -7.01 -2.26 -0.63
N LEU A 170 -6.38 -3.18 0.08
CA LEU A 170 -5.49 -2.89 1.18
C LEU A 170 -4.05 -2.84 0.65
N TYR A 171 -3.51 -1.62 0.54
CA TYR A 171 -2.13 -1.36 0.16
C TYR A 171 -1.28 -1.17 1.42
N ILE A 172 -0.27 -2.02 1.62
CA ILE A 172 0.54 -2.04 2.83
C ILE A 172 1.98 -1.69 2.47
N ASP A 173 2.52 -0.64 3.08
CA ASP A 173 3.93 -0.27 2.97
C ASP A 173 4.66 -0.41 4.30
N ASP A 174 5.94 -0.85 4.23
CA ASP A 174 6.78 -1.11 5.38
C ASP A 174 7.89 -0.06 5.49
N ARG A 175 7.96 0.64 6.61
CA ARG A 175 8.95 1.70 6.82
C ARG A 175 10.40 1.26 6.72
N TRP A 176 10.71 0.00 6.95
CA TRP A 176 12.07 -0.51 6.73
C TRP A 176 12.50 -0.51 5.26
N LEU A 177 11.56 -0.37 4.33
CA LEU A 177 11.86 -0.18 2.91
C LEU A 177 12.07 1.28 2.51
N TYR A 178 11.68 2.25 3.34
CA TYR A 178 11.66 3.68 2.96
C TYR A 178 13.02 4.23 2.51
N SER A 179 14.12 3.67 3.02
CA SER A 179 15.48 4.06 2.64
C SER A 179 16.02 3.33 1.40
N GLN A 180 15.28 2.36 0.84
CA GLN A 180 15.68 1.71 -0.40
C GLN A 180 15.60 2.71 -1.56
N GLU A 181 16.61 2.71 -2.42
CA GLU A 181 16.72 3.65 -3.54
C GLU A 181 16.82 2.90 -4.87
N ASP A 182 16.09 3.36 -5.87
CA ASP A 182 16.18 2.89 -7.24
C ASP A 182 15.74 3.96 -8.23
N TYR A 183 15.90 3.70 -9.51
CA TYR A 183 15.42 4.55 -10.59
C TYR A 183 13.94 4.30 -10.84
N LEU A 184 13.19 5.38 -11.10
CA LEU A 184 11.83 5.30 -11.58
C LEU A 184 11.80 5.59 -13.08
N ASN A 185 11.19 4.69 -13.83
CA ASN A 185 10.82 4.91 -15.22
C ASN A 185 9.53 5.76 -15.30
N GLU A 186 9.03 5.99 -16.49
CA GLU A 186 7.68 6.52 -16.69
C GLU A 186 6.64 5.67 -15.94
N VAL A 187 5.53 6.29 -15.57
CA VAL A 187 4.44 5.60 -14.85
C VAL A 187 3.83 4.54 -15.78
N GLU A 188 3.78 3.32 -15.29
CA GLU A 188 3.09 2.22 -15.95
C GLU A 188 1.75 1.99 -15.22
N ILE A 189 0.64 2.16 -15.94
CA ILE A 189 -0.69 1.89 -15.39
C ILE A 189 -0.94 0.39 -15.48
N LEU A 190 -0.76 -0.27 -14.36
CA LEU A 190 -0.97 -1.70 -14.23
C LEU A 190 -2.45 -2.00 -13.94
N LYS A 191 -2.95 -3.09 -14.47
CA LYS A 191 -4.25 -3.64 -14.10
C LYS A 191 -4.06 -4.63 -12.93
N LEU A 192 -4.48 -4.25 -11.75
CA LEU A 192 -4.19 -5.00 -10.53
C LEU A 192 -4.72 -6.44 -10.57
N SER A 193 -5.87 -6.68 -11.21
CA SER A 193 -6.45 -8.02 -11.37
C SER A 193 -5.63 -8.98 -12.25
N GLU A 194 -4.69 -8.46 -13.02
CA GLU A 194 -3.80 -9.23 -13.89
C GLU A 194 -2.40 -9.45 -13.28
N GLN A 195 -2.11 -8.79 -12.16
CA GLN A 195 -0.83 -8.95 -11.49
C GLN A 195 -0.71 -10.34 -10.85
N LYS A 196 0.48 -10.90 -10.93
CA LYS A 196 0.83 -12.22 -10.41
C LYS A 196 2.09 -12.10 -9.56
N PRO A 197 2.36 -13.09 -8.69
CA PRO A 197 3.66 -13.17 -8.03
C PRO A 197 4.81 -13.07 -9.02
N ASN A 198 5.83 -12.29 -8.69
CA ASN A 198 6.94 -12.00 -9.57
C ASN A 198 8.13 -12.93 -9.28
N LEU A 199 8.59 -13.67 -10.28
CA LEU A 199 9.82 -14.45 -10.18
C LEU A 199 11.03 -13.51 -10.29
N ILE A 200 11.58 -13.10 -9.13
CA ILE A 200 12.74 -12.20 -9.06
C ILE A 200 14.03 -12.90 -9.41
N MET A 201 14.20 -14.15 -8.96
CA MET A 201 15.42 -14.90 -9.15
C MET A 201 15.10 -16.38 -9.41
N LYS A 202 15.75 -16.97 -10.41
CA LYS A 202 15.66 -18.41 -10.70
C LYS A 202 16.69 -19.18 -9.89
N GLY A 203 16.29 -20.37 -9.41
CA GLY A 203 17.15 -21.31 -8.68
C GLY A 203 16.61 -22.72 -8.75
N SER A 204 17.41 -23.71 -8.29
CA SER A 204 17.08 -25.13 -8.42
C SER A 204 16.99 -25.89 -7.09
N ASP A 205 17.55 -25.36 -6.01
CA ASP A 205 17.70 -26.13 -4.78
C ASP A 205 16.64 -25.75 -3.74
N ILE A 206 16.28 -24.46 -3.64
CA ILE A 206 15.32 -23.93 -2.68
C ILE A 206 14.49 -22.85 -3.35
N THR A 207 13.16 -22.90 -3.18
CA THR A 207 12.24 -21.78 -3.50
C THR A 207 11.91 -21.01 -2.25
N ILE A 208 12.13 -19.69 -2.28
CA ILE A 208 11.77 -18.74 -1.25
C ILE A 208 10.59 -17.90 -1.78
N VAL A 209 9.48 -17.88 -1.04
CA VAL A 209 8.34 -16.99 -1.30
C VAL A 209 8.32 -15.92 -0.22
N ALA A 210 8.34 -14.67 -0.63
CA ALA A 210 8.44 -13.54 0.29
C ALA A 210 7.59 -12.36 -0.20
N ASN A 211 7.40 -11.36 0.63
CA ASN A 211 6.76 -10.10 0.25
C ASN A 211 7.37 -8.93 1.02
N SER A 212 7.24 -7.72 0.49
CA SER A 212 7.66 -6.48 1.15
C SER A 212 9.09 -6.56 1.71
N TYR A 213 9.30 -6.23 2.99
CA TYR A 213 10.63 -6.25 3.62
C TYR A 213 11.27 -7.64 3.67
N SER A 214 10.47 -8.72 3.79
CA SER A 214 11.02 -10.09 3.76
C SER A 214 11.65 -10.45 2.40
N THR A 215 11.19 -9.87 1.30
CA THR A 215 11.83 -10.01 -0.01
C THR A 215 13.24 -9.38 0.00
N LEU A 216 13.43 -8.22 0.63
CA LEU A 216 14.75 -7.61 0.79
C LEU A 216 15.68 -8.48 1.64
N LEU A 217 15.18 -9.04 2.75
CA LEU A 217 15.93 -9.97 3.58
C LEU A 217 16.30 -11.24 2.83
N SER A 218 15.37 -11.79 2.05
CA SER A 218 15.60 -12.98 1.22
C SER A 218 16.71 -12.75 0.20
N LYS A 219 16.74 -11.59 -0.48
CA LYS A 219 17.85 -11.23 -1.39
C LYS A 219 19.20 -11.28 -0.67
N LYS A 220 19.28 -10.71 0.54
CA LYS A 220 20.53 -10.74 1.34
C LYS A 220 20.92 -12.17 1.76
N ALA A 221 19.94 -12.99 2.15
CA ALA A 221 20.17 -14.38 2.52
C ALA A 221 20.66 -15.21 1.31
N ILE A 222 20.06 -15.01 0.14
CA ILE A 222 20.44 -15.69 -1.11
C ILE A 222 21.90 -15.41 -1.48
N GLU A 223 22.39 -14.20 -1.30
CA GLU A 223 23.80 -13.87 -1.55
C GLU A 223 24.77 -14.69 -0.63
N ILE A 224 24.34 -14.98 0.60
CA ILE A 224 25.10 -15.83 1.53
C ILE A 224 25.02 -17.30 1.09
N LEU A 225 23.84 -17.79 0.72
CA LEU A 225 23.61 -19.16 0.29
C LEU A 225 24.34 -19.47 -1.02
N LYS A 226 24.37 -18.53 -1.96
CA LYS A 226 25.12 -18.63 -3.22
C LYS A 226 26.61 -18.90 -3.00
N ARG A 227 27.22 -18.26 -1.99
CA ARG A 227 28.64 -18.50 -1.60
C ARG A 227 28.86 -19.92 -1.06
N LYS A 228 27.80 -20.59 -0.62
CA LYS A 228 27.81 -21.99 -0.17
C LYS A 228 27.41 -22.99 -1.25
N GLY A 229 27.25 -22.54 -2.49
CA GLY A 229 26.86 -23.37 -3.63
C GLY A 229 25.38 -23.72 -3.71
N ILE A 230 24.51 -23.03 -2.94
CA ILE A 230 23.06 -23.28 -2.93
C ILE A 230 22.38 -22.31 -3.91
N SER A 231 21.65 -22.85 -4.87
CA SER A 231 20.89 -22.10 -5.89
C SER A 231 19.45 -21.88 -5.42
N CYS A 232 19.10 -20.61 -5.14
CA CYS A 232 17.79 -20.25 -4.62
C CYS A 232 16.92 -19.58 -5.68
N GLU A 233 15.66 -19.99 -5.76
CA GLU A 233 14.59 -19.28 -6.44
C GLU A 233 13.94 -18.29 -5.47
N LEU A 234 13.60 -17.09 -5.94
CA LEU A 234 12.88 -16.07 -5.15
C LEU A 234 11.65 -15.60 -5.91
N ILE A 235 10.49 -15.76 -5.26
CA ILE A 235 9.17 -15.26 -5.70
C ILE A 235 8.70 -14.19 -4.73
N ASP A 236 8.30 -13.00 -5.27
CA ASP A 236 7.76 -11.86 -4.53
C ASP A 236 6.26 -11.72 -4.75
#